data_36b2bad18736357c731b165920a5c9ec
#
_entry.id   36b2bad18736357c731b165920a5c9ec
#
_cell.length_a   1.000
_cell.length_b   1.000
_cell.length_c   1.000
_cell.angle_alpha   90.00
_cell.angle_beta   90.00
_cell.angle_gamma   90.00
#
_symmetry.space_group_name_H-M   'P 1'
#
loop_
_entity.id
_entity.type
_entity.pdbx_description
1 polymer ?
#
loop_
_entity_poly.entity_id
_entity_poly.type
_entity_poly.pdbx_seq_one_letter_code
_entity_poly.pdbx_strand_id
1 'polypeptide(L)'
;ISGEMVSDLVEGTLLACGADVINVGLCTTPGTEMAVITKRADGGIIITASHNPRQWNALKLLNSDGEFLTDAEGKRVLAMAEEEGFEYPGVDGIGHVLSREPFNRTHIEQVLALPLVDAEAVRKRRFKVVVDAVNSVGGIVMPELLRRLGCEVVELNCDPTGEFAHNPEPLPENLTGIAETIRREKADLGIVVDPDVDRLALVSEDGSMFVEEYTLVAVADYILSKNPGGDTVSNLSSSRALRDVTERHGGKYSASAVGEVNVVAKMKETGAVIGGE
;
A
#
# COMPACT_ATOMS: atom_id res chain seq x y z
N ILE A 1 -4.41 6.12 -16.59
CA ILE A 1 -4.92 6.31 -17.96
C ILE A 1 -4.78 5.01 -18.76
N SER A 2 -3.59 4.40 -18.78
CA SER A 2 -3.34 3.15 -19.54
C SER A 2 -3.70 1.86 -18.77
N GLY A 3 -4.14 1.98 -17.51
CA GLY A 3 -4.34 0.83 -16.62
C GLY A 3 -5.35 -0.18 -17.14
N GLU A 4 -6.50 0.27 -17.62
CA GLU A 4 -7.54 -0.62 -18.17
C GLU A 4 -7.02 -1.41 -19.37
N MET A 5 -6.42 -0.73 -20.36
CA MET A 5 -5.83 -1.37 -21.52
C MET A 5 -4.76 -2.42 -21.14
N VAL A 6 -3.87 -2.08 -20.21
CA VAL A 6 -2.83 -3.01 -19.73
C VAL A 6 -3.47 -4.18 -18.98
N SER A 7 -4.50 -3.93 -18.18
CA SER A 7 -5.26 -4.97 -17.47
C SER A 7 -5.88 -5.98 -18.42
N ASP A 8 -6.51 -5.51 -19.50
CA ASP A 8 -7.12 -6.39 -20.51
C ASP A 8 -6.07 -7.28 -21.21
N LEU A 9 -4.91 -6.71 -21.51
CA LEU A 9 -3.80 -7.47 -22.13
C LEU A 9 -3.25 -8.52 -21.16
N VAL A 10 -3.01 -8.17 -19.90
CA VAL A 10 -2.51 -9.09 -18.87
C VAL A 10 -3.53 -10.18 -18.59
N GLU A 11 -4.79 -9.82 -18.39
CA GLU A 11 -5.87 -10.80 -18.17
C GLU A 11 -6.00 -11.77 -19.35
N GLY A 12 -6.08 -11.26 -20.58
CA GLY A 12 -6.16 -12.09 -21.76
C GLY A 12 -4.96 -13.03 -21.92
N THR A 13 -3.77 -12.56 -21.57
CA THR A 13 -2.54 -13.39 -21.63
C THR A 13 -2.57 -14.50 -20.59
N LEU A 14 -2.98 -14.20 -19.35
CA LEU A 14 -3.10 -15.19 -18.27
C LEU A 14 -4.10 -16.29 -18.66
N LEU A 15 -5.27 -15.91 -19.16
CA LEU A 15 -6.27 -16.86 -19.65
C LEU A 15 -5.72 -17.73 -20.76
N ALA A 16 -5.01 -17.14 -21.73
CA ALA A 16 -4.37 -17.89 -22.81
C ALA A 16 -3.29 -18.87 -22.34
N CYS A 17 -2.64 -18.57 -21.20
CA CYS A 17 -1.69 -19.48 -20.56
C CYS A 17 -2.36 -20.56 -19.68
N GLY A 18 -3.69 -20.56 -19.56
CA GLY A 18 -4.44 -21.53 -18.75
C GLY A 18 -4.57 -21.15 -17.29
N ALA A 19 -4.24 -19.91 -16.91
CA ALA A 19 -4.42 -19.41 -15.55
C ALA A 19 -5.83 -18.86 -15.37
N ASP A 20 -6.49 -19.21 -14.27
CA ASP A 20 -7.74 -18.59 -13.86
C ASP A 20 -7.46 -17.21 -13.23
N VAL A 21 -8.35 -16.25 -13.47
CA VAL A 21 -8.18 -14.87 -13.06
C VAL A 21 -9.29 -14.42 -12.11
N ILE A 22 -8.88 -13.81 -11.00
CA ILE A 22 -9.73 -13.01 -10.11
C ILE A 22 -9.33 -11.55 -10.31
N ASN A 23 -10.19 -10.75 -10.96
CA ASN A 23 -9.94 -9.33 -11.17
C ASN A 23 -10.58 -8.53 -10.02
N VAL A 24 -9.75 -7.85 -9.23
CA VAL A 24 -10.19 -7.06 -8.05
C VAL A 24 -10.43 -5.58 -8.38
N GLY A 25 -10.38 -5.21 -9.65
CA GLY A 25 -10.62 -3.84 -10.12
C GLY A 25 -9.57 -2.83 -9.65
N LEU A 26 -9.98 -1.59 -9.44
CA LEU A 26 -9.13 -0.59 -8.81
C LEU A 26 -8.93 -0.95 -7.34
N CYS A 27 -7.75 -1.48 -7.02
CA CYS A 27 -7.36 -1.93 -5.69
C CYS A 27 -6.03 -1.31 -5.28
N THR A 28 -5.83 -1.06 -4.00
CA THR A 28 -4.55 -0.58 -3.48
C THR A 28 -3.50 -1.69 -3.52
N THR A 29 -2.22 -1.35 -3.50
CA THR A 29 -1.13 -2.34 -3.38
C THR A 29 -1.35 -3.24 -2.17
N PRO A 30 -1.49 -2.74 -0.92
CA PRO A 30 -1.75 -3.62 0.23
C PRO A 30 -3.09 -4.36 0.16
N GLY A 31 -4.10 -3.78 -0.50
CA GLY A 31 -5.37 -4.48 -0.75
C GLY A 31 -5.22 -5.67 -1.67
N THR A 32 -4.35 -5.57 -2.70
CA THR A 32 -4.09 -6.67 -3.63
C THR A 32 -3.27 -7.79 -2.97
N GLU A 33 -2.28 -7.44 -2.14
CA GLU A 33 -1.52 -8.39 -1.31
C GLU A 33 -2.47 -9.20 -0.42
N MET A 34 -3.37 -8.53 0.28
CA MET A 34 -4.39 -9.18 1.11
C MET A 34 -5.40 -9.99 0.29
N ALA A 35 -5.70 -9.59 -0.95
CA ALA A 35 -6.58 -10.35 -1.83
C ALA A 35 -5.94 -11.68 -2.23
N VAL A 36 -4.65 -11.72 -2.57
CA VAL A 36 -3.90 -12.96 -2.88
C VAL A 36 -4.07 -13.96 -1.75
N ILE A 37 -3.78 -13.56 -0.51
CA ILE A 37 -3.88 -14.42 0.68
C ILE A 37 -5.34 -14.86 0.92
N THR A 38 -6.27 -13.91 0.91
CA THR A 38 -7.68 -14.17 1.25
C THR A 38 -8.37 -15.08 0.24
N LYS A 39 -8.05 -14.90 -1.04
CA LYS A 39 -8.59 -15.70 -2.15
C LYS A 39 -7.80 -16.99 -2.39
N ARG A 40 -6.67 -17.17 -1.71
CA ARG A 40 -5.73 -18.29 -1.91
C ARG A 40 -5.28 -18.41 -3.36
N ALA A 41 -4.95 -17.28 -3.96
CA ALA A 41 -4.40 -17.25 -5.32
C ALA A 41 -2.94 -17.70 -5.32
N ASP A 42 -2.47 -18.26 -6.45
CA ASP A 42 -1.08 -18.69 -6.62
C ASP A 42 -0.10 -17.53 -6.77
N GLY A 43 -0.63 -16.32 -7.01
CA GLY A 43 0.13 -15.08 -7.11
C GLY A 43 -0.77 -13.90 -7.45
N GLY A 44 -0.16 -12.73 -7.62
CA GLY A 44 -0.87 -11.50 -7.97
C GLY A 44 -0.07 -10.61 -8.92
N ILE A 45 -0.78 -9.79 -9.67
CA ILE A 45 -0.19 -8.76 -10.54
C ILE A 45 -0.89 -7.44 -10.24
N ILE A 46 -0.11 -6.43 -9.83
CA ILE A 46 -0.59 -5.07 -9.63
C ILE A 46 -0.11 -4.22 -10.81
N ILE A 47 -1.03 -3.54 -11.47
CA ILE A 47 -0.76 -2.68 -12.62
C ILE A 47 -0.68 -1.24 -12.12
N THR A 48 0.53 -0.74 -11.92
CA THR A 48 0.79 0.60 -11.38
C THR A 48 2.18 1.08 -11.75
N ALA A 49 2.37 2.38 -11.78
CA ALA A 49 3.69 2.99 -11.82
C ALA A 49 4.04 3.65 -10.48
N SER A 50 3.29 3.34 -9.40
CA SER A 50 3.46 3.94 -8.08
C SER A 50 3.49 5.48 -8.20
N HIS A 51 4.47 6.13 -7.60
CA HIS A 51 4.67 7.58 -7.60
C HIS A 51 5.31 8.16 -8.88
N ASN A 52 5.55 7.33 -9.91
CA ASN A 52 6.09 7.82 -11.18
C ASN A 52 5.07 8.66 -11.95
N PRO A 53 5.52 9.55 -12.86
CA PRO A 53 4.63 10.34 -13.68
C PRO A 53 3.65 9.51 -14.52
N ARG A 54 2.48 10.07 -14.82
CA ARG A 54 1.31 9.40 -15.41
C ARG A 54 1.53 8.64 -16.72
N GLN A 55 2.62 8.91 -17.46
CA GLN A 55 2.98 8.20 -18.70
C GLN A 55 3.61 6.83 -18.45
N TRP A 56 4.00 6.54 -17.21
CA TRP A 56 4.57 5.26 -16.82
C TRP A 56 3.48 4.28 -16.39
N ASN A 57 3.73 3.01 -16.63
CA ASN A 57 3.00 1.90 -16.04
C ASN A 57 3.95 0.72 -15.88
N ALA A 58 3.69 -0.13 -14.91
CA ALA A 58 4.52 -1.29 -14.61
C ALA A 58 3.66 -2.43 -14.04
N LEU A 59 4.26 -3.60 -13.94
CA LEU A 59 3.68 -4.77 -13.28
C LEU A 59 4.46 -5.04 -12.00
N LYS A 60 3.82 -4.91 -10.84
CA LYS A 60 4.35 -5.43 -9.58
C LYS A 60 3.85 -6.86 -9.42
N LEU A 61 4.76 -7.81 -9.21
CA LEU A 61 4.44 -9.23 -9.13
C LEU A 61 4.47 -9.70 -7.69
N LEU A 62 3.42 -10.43 -7.30
CA LEU A 62 3.26 -11.02 -5.97
C LEU A 62 3.34 -12.55 -6.05
N ASN A 63 3.94 -13.16 -5.06
CA ASN A 63 3.90 -14.61 -4.85
C ASN A 63 2.60 -15.05 -4.16
N SER A 64 2.46 -16.35 -3.87
CA SER A 64 1.28 -16.92 -3.20
C SER A 64 1.09 -16.46 -1.75
N ASP A 65 2.10 -15.91 -1.13
CA ASP A 65 2.04 -15.35 0.22
C ASP A 65 1.56 -13.88 0.22
N GLY A 66 1.27 -13.31 -0.95
CA GLY A 66 0.89 -11.92 -1.13
C GLY A 66 2.06 -10.95 -1.00
N GLU A 67 3.29 -11.42 -1.15
CA GLU A 67 4.51 -10.62 -1.03
C GLU A 67 5.14 -10.38 -2.39
N PHE A 68 5.86 -9.27 -2.53
CA PHE A 68 6.65 -9.04 -3.74
C PHE A 68 7.68 -10.13 -3.95
N LEU A 69 7.94 -10.45 -5.22
CA LEU A 69 8.93 -11.46 -5.58
C LEU A 69 10.31 -11.10 -5.01
N THR A 70 10.97 -12.06 -4.42
CA THR A 70 12.37 -11.96 -4.02
C THR A 70 13.29 -11.77 -5.24
N ASP A 71 14.52 -11.32 -5.03
CA ASP A 71 15.52 -11.19 -6.10
C ASP A 71 15.71 -12.52 -6.88
N ALA A 72 15.69 -13.64 -6.16
CA ALA A 72 15.83 -14.97 -6.77
C ALA A 72 14.62 -15.34 -7.65
N GLU A 73 13.39 -15.07 -7.18
CA GLU A 73 12.16 -15.27 -7.95
C GLU A 73 12.09 -14.34 -9.16
N GLY A 74 12.43 -13.06 -8.98
CA GLY A 74 12.50 -12.08 -10.06
C GLY A 74 13.48 -12.48 -11.16
N LYS A 75 14.69 -12.94 -10.79
CA LYS A 75 15.68 -13.46 -11.75
C LYS A 75 15.16 -14.68 -12.51
N ARG A 76 14.41 -15.56 -11.84
CA ARG A 76 13.79 -16.72 -12.50
C ARG A 76 12.75 -16.29 -13.52
N VAL A 77 11.89 -15.31 -13.18
CA VAL A 77 10.90 -14.75 -14.13
C VAL A 77 11.60 -14.15 -15.35
N LEU A 78 12.66 -13.36 -15.15
CA LEU A 78 13.43 -12.78 -16.25
C LEU A 78 14.06 -13.85 -17.15
N ALA A 79 14.65 -14.89 -16.57
CA ALA A 79 15.22 -16.00 -17.34
C ALA A 79 14.16 -16.70 -18.18
N MET A 80 12.98 -16.97 -17.62
CA MET A 80 11.85 -17.57 -18.38
C MET A 80 11.38 -16.64 -19.52
N ALA A 81 11.40 -15.34 -19.31
CA ALA A 81 11.05 -14.37 -20.34
C ALA A 81 12.09 -14.32 -21.48
N GLU A 82 13.39 -14.47 -21.16
CA GLU A 82 14.48 -14.50 -22.14
C GLU A 82 14.50 -15.80 -22.96
N GLU A 83 14.12 -16.93 -22.35
CA GLU A 83 14.06 -18.24 -23.02
C GLU A 83 12.92 -18.33 -24.04
N GLU A 84 11.89 -17.49 -23.93
CA GLU A 84 10.68 -17.46 -24.78
C GLU A 84 10.02 -18.85 -24.99
N GLY A 85 10.27 -19.78 -24.07
CA GLY A 85 9.80 -21.17 -24.11
C GLY A 85 8.35 -21.31 -23.63
N PHE A 86 7.43 -20.44 -24.08
CA PHE A 86 6.05 -20.45 -23.62
C PHE A 86 5.24 -21.54 -24.32
N GLU A 87 4.62 -22.40 -23.52
CA GLU A 87 3.64 -23.38 -24.01
C GLU A 87 2.23 -22.89 -23.68
N TYR A 88 1.38 -22.83 -24.71
CA TYR A 88 -0.03 -22.49 -24.52
C TYR A 88 -0.86 -23.76 -24.57
N PRO A 89 -1.83 -23.94 -23.64
CA PRO A 89 -2.73 -25.08 -23.67
C PRO A 89 -3.64 -25.04 -24.91
N GLY A 90 -4.21 -26.20 -25.25
CA GLY A 90 -5.30 -26.24 -26.21
C GLY A 90 -6.58 -25.57 -25.68
N VAL A 91 -7.61 -25.47 -26.53
CA VAL A 91 -8.86 -24.77 -26.21
C VAL A 91 -9.53 -25.22 -24.92
N ASP A 92 -9.40 -26.47 -24.55
CA ASP A 92 -9.98 -27.04 -23.33
C ASP A 92 -9.16 -26.70 -22.05
N GLY A 93 -7.98 -26.15 -22.22
CA GLY A 93 -7.11 -25.75 -21.11
C GLY A 93 -6.98 -24.23 -20.94
N ILE A 94 -7.75 -23.44 -21.66
CA ILE A 94 -7.81 -21.98 -21.48
C ILE A 94 -8.40 -21.65 -20.11
N GLY A 95 -7.79 -20.70 -19.38
CA GLY A 95 -8.25 -20.26 -18.08
C GLY A 95 -9.55 -19.46 -18.12
N HIS A 96 -10.14 -19.21 -16.97
CA HIS A 96 -11.44 -18.53 -16.82
C HIS A 96 -11.33 -17.32 -15.90
N VAL A 97 -12.16 -16.30 -16.14
CA VAL A 97 -12.37 -15.22 -15.16
C VAL A 97 -13.33 -15.72 -14.11
N LEU A 98 -12.81 -15.95 -12.90
CA LEU A 98 -13.60 -16.47 -11.77
C LEU A 98 -14.48 -15.38 -11.12
N SER A 99 -13.96 -14.14 -11.04
CA SER A 99 -14.75 -12.99 -10.59
C SER A 99 -14.13 -11.66 -11.05
N ARG A 100 -14.98 -10.61 -11.05
CA ARG A 100 -14.59 -9.20 -11.28
C ARG A 100 -15.22 -8.34 -10.19
N GLU A 101 -14.83 -8.57 -8.93
CA GLU A 101 -15.40 -7.89 -7.78
C GLU A 101 -14.33 -7.08 -7.04
N PRO A 102 -14.58 -5.78 -6.76
CA PRO A 102 -13.65 -4.96 -5.98
C PRO A 102 -13.39 -5.56 -4.60
N PHE A 103 -12.12 -5.60 -4.19
CA PHE A 103 -11.72 -6.15 -2.90
C PHE A 103 -11.62 -5.09 -1.79
N ASN A 104 -11.63 -3.81 -2.12
CA ASN A 104 -11.38 -2.70 -1.20
C ASN A 104 -12.23 -2.75 0.06
N ARG A 105 -13.53 -3.08 -0.06
CA ARG A 105 -14.43 -3.17 1.10
C ARG A 105 -13.99 -4.26 2.07
N THR A 106 -13.63 -5.42 1.56
CA THR A 106 -13.14 -6.54 2.36
C THR A 106 -11.85 -6.15 3.08
N HIS A 107 -10.93 -5.47 2.39
CA HIS A 107 -9.69 -4.99 2.99
C HIS A 107 -9.96 -3.97 4.11
N ILE A 108 -10.85 -3.00 3.89
CA ILE A 108 -11.26 -2.04 4.93
C ILE A 108 -11.82 -2.78 6.16
N GLU A 109 -12.65 -3.81 5.96
CA GLU A 109 -13.20 -4.62 7.06
C GLU A 109 -12.10 -5.36 7.82
N GLN A 110 -11.11 -5.90 7.12
CA GLN A 110 -9.94 -6.54 7.73
C GLN A 110 -9.11 -5.54 8.55
N VAL A 111 -8.85 -4.34 8.02
CA VAL A 111 -8.14 -3.28 8.75
C VAL A 111 -8.88 -2.89 10.02
N LEU A 112 -10.20 -2.66 9.95
CA LEU A 112 -11.01 -2.30 11.11
C LEU A 112 -11.13 -3.41 12.16
N ALA A 113 -10.88 -4.66 11.77
CA ALA A 113 -10.89 -5.82 12.66
C ALA A 113 -9.52 -6.08 13.34
N LEU A 114 -8.47 -5.35 12.97
CA LEU A 114 -7.15 -5.50 13.60
C LEU A 114 -7.22 -5.19 15.10
N PRO A 115 -6.66 -6.02 15.98
CA PRO A 115 -6.70 -5.81 17.43
C PRO A 115 -6.06 -4.49 17.90
N LEU A 116 -5.15 -3.95 17.11
CA LEU A 116 -4.47 -2.67 17.38
C LEU A 116 -5.26 -1.45 16.92
N VAL A 117 -6.33 -1.62 16.15
CA VAL A 117 -7.19 -0.52 15.68
C VAL A 117 -8.33 -0.29 16.69
N ASP A 118 -8.17 0.72 17.54
CA ASP A 118 -9.23 1.15 18.47
C ASP A 118 -10.23 2.09 17.76
N ALA A 119 -11.10 1.49 16.94
CA ALA A 119 -12.09 2.23 16.16
C ALA A 119 -13.07 3.04 17.06
N GLU A 120 -13.32 2.60 18.30
CA GLU A 120 -14.18 3.34 19.24
C GLU A 120 -13.51 4.61 19.76
N ALA A 121 -12.23 4.53 20.11
CA ALA A 121 -11.46 5.71 20.54
C ALA A 121 -11.42 6.77 19.43
N VAL A 122 -11.18 6.34 18.17
CA VAL A 122 -11.18 7.24 17.01
C VAL A 122 -12.56 7.87 16.82
N ARG A 123 -13.65 7.08 16.86
CA ARG A 123 -15.03 7.58 16.70
C ARG A 123 -15.40 8.62 17.77
N LYS A 124 -14.95 8.43 19.00
CA LYS A 124 -15.22 9.37 20.11
C LYS A 124 -14.58 10.74 19.88
N ARG A 125 -13.44 10.78 19.19
CA ARG A 125 -12.71 12.02 18.90
C ARG A 125 -13.31 12.84 17.77
N ARG A 126 -14.02 12.20 16.84
CA ARG A 126 -14.65 12.85 15.66
C ARG A 126 -13.68 13.75 14.91
N PHE A 127 -12.50 13.22 14.61
CA PHE A 127 -11.50 13.97 13.87
C PHE A 127 -12.04 14.48 12.52
N LYS A 128 -11.68 15.71 12.18
CA LYS A 128 -11.85 16.26 10.84
C LYS A 128 -10.54 16.04 10.08
N VAL A 129 -10.61 15.28 8.98
CA VAL A 129 -9.43 14.83 8.23
C VAL A 129 -9.54 15.27 6.78
N VAL A 130 -8.49 15.90 6.25
CA VAL A 130 -8.36 16.14 4.81
C VAL A 130 -7.62 14.96 4.19
N VAL A 131 -8.16 14.40 3.11
CA VAL A 131 -7.51 13.32 2.34
C VAL A 131 -7.15 13.84 0.96
N ASP A 132 -5.89 13.69 0.58
CA ASP A 132 -5.42 13.87 -0.79
C ASP A 132 -4.98 12.53 -1.36
N ALA A 133 -5.68 12.06 -2.38
CA ALA A 133 -5.44 10.76 -3.02
C ALA A 133 -4.96 10.90 -4.48
N VAL A 134 -4.47 12.06 -4.86
CA VAL A 134 -3.86 12.37 -6.17
C VAL A 134 -4.69 11.92 -7.38
N ASN A 135 -6.02 11.87 -7.24
CA ASN A 135 -6.97 11.35 -8.23
C ASN A 135 -6.72 9.89 -8.63
N SER A 136 -6.40 9.04 -7.65
CA SER A 136 -6.20 7.61 -7.84
C SER A 136 -7.03 6.77 -6.86
N VAL A 137 -6.73 5.48 -6.74
CA VAL A 137 -7.52 4.50 -5.97
C VAL A 137 -7.66 4.85 -4.49
N GLY A 138 -6.73 5.61 -3.93
CA GLY A 138 -6.82 6.14 -2.58
C GLY A 138 -8.09 6.93 -2.32
N GLY A 139 -8.64 7.62 -3.35
CA GLY A 139 -9.91 8.34 -3.28
C GLY A 139 -11.14 7.45 -3.07
N ILE A 140 -11.05 6.17 -3.43
CA ILE A 140 -12.10 5.18 -3.14
C ILE A 140 -11.96 4.66 -1.72
N VAL A 141 -10.74 4.33 -1.28
CA VAL A 141 -10.50 3.57 -0.06
C VAL A 141 -10.42 4.46 1.17
N MET A 142 -9.64 5.53 1.12
CA MET A 142 -9.34 6.34 2.30
C MET A 142 -10.55 7.09 2.86
N PRO A 143 -11.42 7.75 2.04
CA PRO A 143 -12.62 8.39 2.56
C PRO A 143 -13.58 7.38 3.21
N GLU A 144 -13.75 6.19 2.64
CA GLU A 144 -14.63 5.18 3.21
C GLU A 144 -14.11 4.66 4.55
N LEU A 145 -12.81 4.31 4.63
CA LEU A 145 -12.17 3.87 5.88
C LEU A 145 -12.34 4.92 6.99
N LEU A 146 -12.03 6.17 6.70
CA LEU A 146 -12.12 7.25 7.69
C LEU A 146 -13.56 7.54 8.13
N ARG A 147 -14.54 7.49 7.23
CA ARG A 147 -15.96 7.62 7.60
C ARG A 147 -16.41 6.48 8.50
N ARG A 148 -15.98 5.25 8.26
CA ARG A 148 -16.26 4.10 9.15
C ARG A 148 -15.59 4.26 10.51
N LEU A 149 -14.47 4.95 10.58
CA LEU A 149 -13.82 5.37 11.84
C LEU A 149 -14.50 6.59 12.49
N GLY A 150 -15.58 7.12 11.90
CA GLY A 150 -16.35 8.24 12.44
C GLY A 150 -15.72 9.62 12.25
N CYS A 151 -14.76 9.74 11.33
CA CYS A 151 -14.16 11.01 10.97
C CYS A 151 -15.07 11.84 10.05
N GLU A 152 -15.00 13.17 10.17
CA GLU A 152 -15.45 14.11 9.16
C GLU A 152 -14.36 14.19 8.08
N VAL A 153 -14.69 13.86 6.82
CA VAL A 153 -13.71 13.76 5.74
C VAL A 153 -13.90 14.90 4.74
N VAL A 154 -12.84 15.65 4.51
CA VAL A 154 -12.71 16.62 3.43
C VAL A 154 -11.88 15.98 2.32
N GLU A 155 -12.52 15.72 1.19
CA GLU A 155 -11.87 15.09 0.05
C GLU A 155 -11.17 16.14 -0.83
N LEU A 156 -9.89 15.88 -1.12
CA LEU A 156 -9.08 16.64 -2.05
C LEU A 156 -8.47 15.63 -3.04
N ASN A 157 -8.67 15.88 -4.35
CA ASN A 157 -8.14 15.01 -5.41
C ASN A 157 -8.51 13.51 -5.21
N CYS A 158 -9.76 13.22 -4.88
CA CYS A 158 -10.26 11.87 -4.61
C CYS A 158 -11.08 11.25 -5.75
N ASP A 159 -11.15 11.89 -6.93
CA ASP A 159 -11.78 11.29 -8.10
C ASP A 159 -10.78 10.37 -8.83
N PRO A 160 -11.02 9.03 -8.90
CA PRO A 160 -10.02 8.07 -9.36
C PRO A 160 -9.88 8.04 -10.90
N THR A 161 -9.68 9.19 -11.51
CA THR A 161 -9.54 9.35 -12.97
C THR A 161 -8.18 8.93 -13.50
N GLY A 162 -7.17 8.82 -12.63
CA GLY A 162 -5.77 8.65 -13.03
C GLY A 162 -5.13 9.90 -13.62
N GLU A 163 -5.84 11.03 -13.62
CA GLU A 163 -5.31 12.35 -13.97
C GLU A 163 -4.77 13.02 -12.70
N PHE A 164 -3.49 12.80 -12.41
CA PHE A 164 -2.87 13.28 -11.18
C PHE A 164 -2.94 14.79 -11.07
N ALA A 165 -3.49 15.27 -9.95
CA ALA A 165 -3.67 16.70 -9.70
C ALA A 165 -2.35 17.44 -9.43
N HIS A 166 -1.35 16.73 -8.96
CA HIS A 166 0.01 17.20 -8.71
C HIS A 166 0.99 16.06 -8.97
N ASN A 167 2.30 16.28 -8.76
CA ASN A 167 3.28 15.19 -8.79
C ASN A 167 2.87 14.14 -7.75
N PRO A 168 2.70 12.86 -8.15
CA PRO A 168 2.16 11.83 -7.27
C PRO A 168 3.07 11.40 -6.12
N GLU A 169 4.34 11.79 -6.15
CA GLU A 169 5.23 11.55 -5.02
C GLU A 169 4.88 12.48 -3.85
N PRO A 170 4.58 11.94 -2.64
CA PRO A 170 4.08 12.73 -1.51
C PRO A 170 5.21 13.50 -0.79
N LEU A 171 5.96 14.33 -1.53
CA LEU A 171 7.00 15.21 -1.01
C LEU A 171 6.43 16.59 -0.62
N PRO A 172 7.04 17.30 0.33
CA PRO A 172 6.54 18.59 0.83
C PRO A 172 6.24 19.62 -0.26
N GLU A 173 7.06 19.70 -1.30
CA GLU A 173 6.87 20.62 -2.43
C GLU A 173 5.60 20.33 -3.24
N ASN A 174 5.12 19.11 -3.22
CA ASN A 174 3.92 18.67 -3.95
C ASN A 174 2.64 18.83 -3.11
N LEU A 175 2.75 19.12 -1.81
CA LEU A 175 1.66 19.03 -0.84
C LEU A 175 1.17 20.40 -0.32
N THR A 176 1.38 21.47 -1.08
CA THR A 176 0.94 22.83 -0.68
C THR A 176 -0.58 22.94 -0.61
N GLY A 177 -1.31 22.27 -1.52
CA GLY A 177 -2.77 22.34 -1.59
C GLY A 177 -3.45 21.72 -0.37
N ILE A 178 -2.95 20.60 0.15
CA ILE A 178 -3.52 19.99 1.37
C ILE A 178 -3.21 20.85 2.59
N ALA A 179 -1.99 21.43 2.69
CA ALA A 179 -1.62 22.30 3.80
C ALA A 179 -2.53 23.56 3.88
N GLU A 180 -2.86 24.15 2.74
CA GLU A 180 -3.81 25.27 2.66
C GLU A 180 -5.24 24.83 3.02
N THR A 181 -5.66 23.65 2.56
CA THR A 181 -6.99 23.11 2.83
C THR A 181 -7.16 22.82 4.32
N ILE A 182 -6.17 22.22 4.99
CA ILE A 182 -6.20 21.98 6.43
C ILE A 182 -6.43 23.25 7.21
N ARG A 183 -5.67 24.32 6.91
CA ARG A 183 -5.81 25.61 7.60
C ARG A 183 -7.18 26.25 7.36
N ARG A 184 -7.68 26.21 6.11
CA ARG A 184 -8.99 26.75 5.73
C ARG A 184 -10.13 26.01 6.41
N GLU A 185 -10.08 24.68 6.40
CA GLU A 185 -11.10 23.79 6.95
C GLU A 185 -10.97 23.60 8.47
N LYS A 186 -9.86 24.05 9.07
CA LYS A 186 -9.50 23.80 10.47
C LYS A 186 -9.54 22.31 10.81
N ALA A 187 -8.95 21.50 9.93
CA ALA A 187 -8.90 20.06 10.10
C ALA A 187 -7.82 19.67 11.13
N ASP A 188 -8.04 18.55 11.79
CA ASP A 188 -7.13 18.02 12.80
C ASP A 188 -5.90 17.33 12.18
N LEU A 189 -6.04 16.82 10.94
CA LEU A 189 -5.03 16.02 10.28
C LEU A 189 -5.21 16.04 8.76
N GLY A 190 -4.12 15.99 8.02
CA GLY A 190 -4.08 15.67 6.60
C GLY A 190 -3.45 14.30 6.35
N ILE A 191 -4.05 13.56 5.45
CA ILE A 191 -3.57 12.26 4.97
C ILE A 191 -3.35 12.37 3.47
N VAL A 192 -2.14 12.07 3.02
CA VAL A 192 -1.78 12.01 1.60
C VAL A 192 -1.30 10.61 1.27
N VAL A 193 -1.83 10.05 0.20
CA VAL A 193 -1.40 8.76 -0.31
C VAL A 193 -1.00 8.88 -1.78
N ASP A 194 -0.05 8.07 -2.18
CA ASP A 194 0.37 7.97 -3.59
C ASP A 194 -0.63 7.14 -4.43
N PRO A 195 -0.44 7.02 -5.75
CA PRO A 195 -1.44 6.41 -6.62
C PRO A 195 -1.89 4.99 -6.29
N ASP A 196 -1.03 4.15 -5.72
CA ASP A 196 -1.35 2.77 -5.36
C ASP A 196 -1.38 2.52 -3.84
N VAL A 197 -1.24 3.60 -3.05
CA VAL A 197 -1.50 3.63 -1.61
C VAL A 197 -0.53 2.74 -0.81
N ASP A 198 0.72 2.67 -1.24
CA ASP A 198 1.79 2.05 -0.45
C ASP A 198 2.67 3.09 0.26
N ARG A 199 2.48 4.39 -0.05
CA ARG A 199 3.13 5.51 0.63
C ARG A 199 2.11 6.38 1.37
N LEU A 200 2.54 6.91 2.50
CA LEU A 200 1.73 7.77 3.37
C LEU A 200 2.54 8.98 3.83
N ALA A 201 2.01 10.17 3.60
CA ALA A 201 2.47 11.38 4.26
C ALA A 201 1.36 11.96 5.13
N LEU A 202 1.74 12.50 6.29
CA LEU A 202 0.84 13.14 7.23
C LEU A 202 1.11 14.64 7.30
N VAL A 203 0.05 15.42 7.45
CA VAL A 203 0.12 16.88 7.59
C VAL A 203 -0.60 17.28 8.87
N SER A 204 0.09 18.05 9.71
CA SER A 204 -0.41 18.51 11.02
C SER A 204 -1.51 19.55 10.85
N GLU A 205 -2.23 19.86 11.93
CA GLU A 205 -3.35 20.80 11.99
C GLU A 205 -2.98 22.24 11.61
N ASP A 206 -1.70 22.61 11.74
CA ASP A 206 -1.18 23.92 11.31
C ASP A 206 -0.76 23.96 9.84
N GLY A 207 -0.87 22.80 9.13
CA GLY A 207 -0.46 22.64 7.75
C GLY A 207 1.04 22.37 7.59
N SER A 208 1.78 22.13 8.67
CA SER A 208 3.17 21.67 8.59
C SER A 208 3.23 20.17 8.27
N MET A 209 4.27 19.75 7.54
CA MET A 209 4.49 18.35 7.25
C MET A 209 4.93 17.61 8.51
N PHE A 210 4.26 16.50 8.81
CA PHE A 210 4.79 15.50 9.71
C PHE A 210 5.86 14.74 8.91
N VAL A 211 7.11 14.77 9.39
CA VAL A 211 8.25 14.22 8.63
C VAL A 211 7.99 12.74 8.33
N GLU A 212 8.05 12.37 7.06
CA GLU A 212 7.65 11.04 6.54
C GLU A 212 8.31 9.86 7.28
N GLU A 213 9.60 9.98 7.60
CA GLU A 213 10.33 8.97 8.38
C GLU A 213 9.72 8.70 9.76
N TYR A 214 9.03 9.70 10.34
CA TYR A 214 8.38 9.55 11.64
C TYR A 214 7.04 8.84 11.57
N THR A 215 6.47 8.60 10.40
CA THR A 215 5.25 7.81 10.25
C THR A 215 5.47 6.40 10.78
N LEU A 216 6.52 5.71 10.31
CA LEU A 216 6.90 4.39 10.82
C LEU A 216 7.25 4.44 12.32
N VAL A 217 7.98 5.47 12.74
CA VAL A 217 8.41 5.62 14.15
C VAL A 217 7.22 5.77 15.10
N ALA A 218 6.23 6.60 14.72
CA ALA A 218 5.02 6.82 15.52
C ALA A 218 4.15 5.54 15.61
N VAL A 219 3.99 4.83 14.51
CA VAL A 219 3.27 3.56 14.50
C VAL A 219 4.01 2.50 15.32
N ALA A 220 5.34 2.43 15.20
CA ALA A 220 6.16 1.51 15.97
C ALA A 220 6.10 1.80 17.46
N ASP A 221 6.15 3.08 17.90
CA ASP A 221 6.00 3.46 19.30
C ASP A 221 4.66 2.99 19.87
N TYR A 222 3.57 3.16 19.10
CA TYR A 222 2.25 2.66 19.49
C TYR A 222 2.23 1.12 19.60
N ILE A 223 2.72 0.40 18.58
CA ILE A 223 2.74 -1.06 18.56
C ILE A 223 3.59 -1.62 19.70
N LEU A 224 4.77 -1.06 19.94
CA LEU A 224 5.68 -1.48 20.98
C LEU A 224 5.12 -1.16 22.39
N SER A 225 4.32 -0.11 22.53
CA SER A 225 3.60 0.14 23.78
C SER A 225 2.62 -0.98 24.16
N LYS A 226 2.14 -1.74 23.18
CA LYS A 226 1.27 -2.92 23.34
C LYS A 226 2.06 -4.24 23.34
N ASN A 227 3.28 -4.22 22.82
CA ASN A 227 4.18 -5.38 22.71
C ASN A 227 5.57 -5.03 23.26
N PRO A 228 5.72 -4.80 24.59
CA PRO A 228 7.01 -4.46 25.18
C PRO A 228 8.06 -5.54 24.88
N GLY A 229 9.27 -5.12 24.47
CA GLY A 229 10.34 -6.02 24.06
C GLY A 229 10.22 -6.54 22.64
N GLY A 230 9.24 -6.08 21.85
CA GLY A 230 9.13 -6.43 20.43
C GLY A 230 10.27 -5.86 19.59
N ASP A 231 10.76 -6.64 18.64
CA ASP A 231 11.82 -6.25 17.72
C ASP A 231 11.28 -5.46 16.53
N THR A 232 12.13 -4.63 15.91
CA THR A 232 11.76 -3.85 14.72
C THR A 232 12.82 -3.92 13.63
N VAL A 233 12.39 -3.64 12.40
CA VAL A 233 13.26 -3.57 11.22
C VAL A 233 12.99 -2.30 10.42
N SER A 234 14.02 -1.61 9.95
CA SER A 234 13.91 -0.67 8.83
C SER A 234 15.09 -0.81 7.88
N ASN A 235 14.96 -0.17 6.72
CA ASN A 235 16.07 -0.16 5.76
C ASN A 235 17.19 0.80 6.20
N LEU A 236 18.33 0.74 5.50
CA LEU A 236 19.52 1.56 5.79
C LEU A 236 19.36 3.04 5.40
N SER A 237 18.33 3.42 4.65
CA SER A 237 18.04 4.83 4.33
C SER A 237 17.17 5.51 5.38
N SER A 238 16.58 4.77 6.30
CA SER A 238 15.76 5.31 7.37
C SER A 238 16.59 5.96 8.48
N SER A 239 15.98 6.90 9.21
CA SER A 239 16.63 7.55 10.34
C SER A 239 16.84 6.60 11.53
N ARG A 240 17.67 7.02 12.48
CA ARG A 240 17.93 6.24 13.71
C ARG A 240 16.77 6.26 14.70
N ALA A 241 15.73 7.04 14.45
CA ALA A 241 14.63 7.23 15.41
C ALA A 241 13.89 5.93 15.71
N LEU A 242 13.69 5.03 14.72
CA LEU A 242 13.08 3.73 14.96
C LEU A 242 13.90 2.89 15.92
N ARG A 243 15.22 2.87 15.77
CA ARG A 243 16.10 2.15 16.69
C ARG A 243 15.97 2.69 18.13
N ASP A 244 16.02 4.01 18.29
CA ASP A 244 15.97 4.63 19.60
C ASP A 244 14.61 4.36 20.30
N VAL A 245 13.50 4.34 19.55
CA VAL A 245 12.19 3.93 20.05
C VAL A 245 12.17 2.45 20.44
N THR A 246 12.73 1.58 19.62
CA THR A 246 12.77 0.13 19.86
C THR A 246 13.53 -0.19 21.15
N GLU A 247 14.73 0.39 21.30
CA GLU A 247 15.56 0.22 22.50
C GLU A 247 14.86 0.75 23.76
N ARG A 248 14.14 1.88 23.64
CA ARG A 248 13.34 2.44 24.75
C ARG A 248 12.25 1.47 25.23
N HIS A 249 11.66 0.69 24.33
CA HIS A 249 10.67 -0.34 24.66
C HIS A 249 11.29 -1.71 24.99
N GLY A 250 12.63 -1.80 25.06
CA GLY A 250 13.34 -3.03 25.43
C GLY A 250 13.48 -4.07 24.33
N GLY A 251 13.16 -3.72 23.09
CA GLY A 251 13.32 -4.55 21.90
C GLY A 251 14.67 -4.35 21.22
N LYS A 252 14.94 -5.16 20.20
CA LYS A 252 16.12 -5.09 19.36
C LYS A 252 15.78 -4.58 17.97
N TYR A 253 16.52 -3.57 17.52
CA TYR A 253 16.45 -3.05 16.16
C TYR A 253 17.38 -3.82 15.23
N SER A 254 16.91 -4.11 14.01
CA SER A 254 17.71 -4.65 12.91
C SER A 254 17.56 -3.81 11.66
N ALA A 255 18.64 -3.66 10.90
CA ALA A 255 18.62 -2.96 9.61
C ALA A 255 18.62 -3.96 8.45
N SER A 256 17.97 -3.60 7.35
CA SER A 256 18.00 -4.32 6.07
C SER A 256 18.56 -3.46 4.94
N ALA A 257 18.83 -4.06 3.79
CA ALA A 257 19.01 -3.31 2.55
C ALA A 257 17.72 -2.56 2.19
N VAL A 258 17.82 -1.53 1.35
CA VAL A 258 16.69 -0.77 0.83
C VAL A 258 15.79 -1.68 -0.02
N GLY A 259 14.48 -1.48 0.08
CA GLY A 259 13.44 -2.23 -0.61
C GLY A 259 12.60 -3.09 0.33
N GLU A 260 11.29 -2.96 0.22
CA GLU A 260 10.31 -3.65 1.07
C GLU A 260 10.60 -5.14 1.24
N VAL A 261 10.94 -5.84 0.14
CA VAL A 261 11.27 -7.28 0.14
C VAL A 261 12.38 -7.61 1.13
N ASN A 262 13.39 -6.73 1.25
CA ASN A 262 14.51 -6.93 2.17
C ASN A 262 14.09 -6.69 3.63
N VAL A 263 13.20 -5.71 3.85
CA VAL A 263 12.62 -5.44 5.18
C VAL A 263 11.78 -6.63 5.62
N VAL A 264 10.88 -7.13 4.77
CA VAL A 264 10.01 -8.29 5.06
C VAL A 264 10.83 -9.54 5.35
N ALA A 265 11.84 -9.84 4.51
CA ALA A 265 12.74 -10.97 4.74
C ALA A 265 13.45 -10.86 6.09
N LYS A 266 13.92 -9.66 6.46
CA LYS A 266 14.59 -9.43 7.74
C LYS A 266 13.63 -9.50 8.91
N MET A 267 12.40 -9.05 8.77
CA MET A 267 11.35 -9.21 9.78
C MET A 267 11.06 -10.69 10.07
N LYS A 268 10.95 -11.53 9.03
CA LYS A 268 10.76 -12.98 9.18
C LYS A 268 11.97 -13.64 9.89
N GLU A 269 13.19 -13.25 9.52
CA GLU A 269 14.42 -13.76 10.13
C GLU A 269 14.50 -13.44 11.62
N THR A 270 14.10 -12.25 12.02
CA THR A 270 14.24 -11.73 13.40
C THR A 270 13.00 -11.93 14.26
N GLY A 271 11.85 -12.23 13.66
CA GLY A 271 10.56 -12.23 14.35
C GLY A 271 10.07 -10.84 14.74
N ALA A 272 10.52 -9.80 14.02
CA ALA A 272 10.15 -8.42 14.31
C ALA A 272 8.65 -8.19 14.18
N VAL A 273 8.09 -7.41 15.12
CA VAL A 273 6.64 -7.14 15.19
C VAL A 273 6.19 -6.02 14.26
N ILE A 274 7.12 -5.19 13.81
CA ILE A 274 6.90 -4.13 12.83
C ILE A 274 8.20 -3.81 12.09
N GLY A 275 8.06 -3.45 10.84
CA GLY A 275 9.14 -2.93 10.01
C GLY A 275 8.58 -2.08 8.88
N GLY A 276 9.47 -1.35 8.20
CA GLY A 276 9.12 -0.50 7.07
C GLY A 276 10.28 0.34 6.56
N GLU A 277 9.96 1.19 5.64
CA GLU A 277 10.88 2.14 4.99
C GLU A 277 10.53 3.59 5.32
#